data_1df8142e9e546388ccc0d9a83b88790e
#
_entry.id   1df8142e9e546388ccc0d9a83b88790e
#
_cell.length_a   1.000
_cell.length_b   1.000
_cell.length_c   1.000
_cell.angle_alpha   90.00
_cell.angle_beta   90.00
_cell.angle_gamma   90.00
#
_symmetry.space_group_name_H-M   'P 1'
#
loop_
_entity.id
_entity.type
_entity.pdbx_description
1 polymer ?
#
loop_
_entity_poly.entity_id
_entity_poly.type
_entity_poly.pdbx_seq_one_letter_code
_entity_poly.pdbx_strand_id
1 'polypeptide(L)'
;MRHHAQKEEGFAHLAAQFINAESNRQSLITVTRAKLSSDDRRADIYFTVLPNEQEEAVETFLKRKRTEFRDFVKKHTKVRILPTFDFLIDRGERNRQALDALSNGDSPLE
;
A
#
# COMPACT_ATOMS: atom_id res chain seq x y z
N MET A 1 -4.03 -20.67 -6.03
CA MET A 1 -4.70 -19.46 -6.23
C MET A 1 -5.27 -18.89 -5.00
N ARG A 2 -6.06 -19.62 -4.24
CA ARG A 2 -6.62 -19.07 -3.05
C ARG A 2 -5.58 -18.66 -2.03
N HIS A 3 -4.52 -19.44 -1.88
CA HIS A 3 -3.47 -19.13 -0.93
C HIS A 3 -2.75 -17.84 -1.30
N HIS A 4 -2.62 -17.60 -2.60
CA HIS A 4 -1.97 -16.40 -3.09
C HIS A 4 -2.79 -15.15 -2.71
N ALA A 5 -4.08 -15.19 -2.98
CA ALA A 5 -4.96 -14.08 -2.66
C ALA A 5 -5.06 -13.84 -1.16
N GLN A 6 -5.08 -14.90 -0.37
CA GLN A 6 -5.12 -14.77 1.08
C GLN A 6 -3.85 -14.15 1.62
N LYS A 7 -2.70 -14.51 1.06
CA LYS A 7 -1.43 -13.91 1.46
C LYS A 7 -1.40 -12.44 1.10
N GLU A 8 -1.88 -12.11 -0.09
CA GLU A 8 -1.91 -10.72 -0.52
C GLU A 8 -2.78 -9.88 0.39
N GLU A 9 -3.95 -10.38 0.74
CA GLU A 9 -4.84 -9.69 1.65
C GLU A 9 -4.20 -9.50 3.02
N GLY A 10 -3.56 -10.53 3.51
CA GLY A 10 -2.88 -10.49 4.79
C GLY A 10 -1.74 -9.47 4.80
N PHE A 11 -0.95 -9.46 3.74
CA PHE A 11 0.15 -8.49 3.65
C PHE A 11 -0.37 -7.07 3.56
N ALA A 12 -1.45 -6.85 2.81
CA ALA A 12 -2.05 -5.51 2.71
C ALA A 12 -2.56 -5.04 4.07
N HIS A 13 -3.19 -5.94 4.80
CA HIS A 13 -3.72 -5.61 6.12
C HIS A 13 -2.58 -5.26 7.09
N LEU A 14 -1.53 -6.05 7.09
CA LEU A 14 -0.39 -5.77 7.96
C LEU A 14 0.33 -4.48 7.55
N ALA A 15 0.39 -4.21 6.25
CA ALA A 15 0.99 -2.97 5.78
C ALA A 15 0.19 -1.76 6.27
N ALA A 16 -1.13 -1.85 6.26
CA ALA A 16 -1.96 -0.76 6.77
C ALA A 16 -1.70 -0.54 8.26
N GLN A 17 -1.58 -1.60 9.03
CA GLN A 17 -1.28 -1.49 10.45
C GLN A 17 0.10 -0.88 10.68
N PHE A 18 1.08 -1.34 9.93
CA PHE A 18 2.45 -0.87 10.06
C PHE A 18 2.53 0.63 9.73
N ILE A 19 1.91 1.02 8.65
CA ILE A 19 1.94 2.41 8.22
C ILE A 19 1.25 3.31 9.25
N ASN A 20 0.13 2.86 9.80
CA ASN A 20 -0.57 3.63 10.83
C ASN A 20 0.30 3.85 12.06
N ALA A 21 1.13 2.89 12.40
CA ALA A 21 2.00 3.00 13.56
C ALA A 21 3.22 3.88 13.29
N GLU A 22 3.70 3.87 12.03
CA GLU A 22 4.95 4.55 11.72
C GLU A 22 4.78 5.95 11.13
N SER A 23 3.65 6.25 10.55
CA SER A 23 3.52 7.52 9.85
C SER A 23 3.12 8.64 10.80
N ASN A 24 3.48 9.87 10.45
CA ASN A 24 2.95 11.02 11.16
C ASN A 24 1.57 11.31 10.57
N ARG A 25 0.91 12.34 11.06
CA ARG A 25 -0.46 12.63 10.65
C ARG A 25 -0.55 13.71 9.59
N GLN A 26 0.55 14.02 8.96
CA GLN A 26 0.55 15.06 7.93
C GLN A 26 -0.02 14.57 6.61
N SER A 27 -0.09 13.25 6.43
CA SER A 27 -0.59 12.67 5.21
C SER A 27 -1.55 11.56 5.52
N LEU A 28 -2.57 11.39 4.68
CA LEU A 28 -3.44 10.25 4.75
C LEU A 28 -2.92 9.21 3.77
N ILE A 29 -2.46 8.09 4.28
CA ILE A 29 -1.91 7.00 3.48
C ILE A 29 -2.86 5.82 3.53
N THR A 30 -3.31 5.37 2.37
CA THR A 30 -4.25 4.25 2.28
C THR A 30 -3.62 3.13 1.47
N VAL A 31 -3.52 1.95 2.06
CA VAL A 31 -3.07 0.76 1.35
C VAL A 31 -4.23 0.27 0.50
N THR A 32 -4.01 0.13 -0.79
CA THR A 32 -5.08 -0.26 -1.70
C THR A 32 -5.04 -1.75 -2.01
N ARG A 33 -3.86 -2.34 -2.09
CA ARG A 33 -3.75 -3.76 -2.38
C ARG A 33 -2.30 -4.21 -2.19
N ALA A 34 -2.10 -5.50 -2.19
CA ALA A 34 -0.78 -6.10 -2.26
C ALA A 34 -0.77 -7.09 -3.41
N LYS A 35 0.32 -7.17 -4.12
CA LYS A 35 0.46 -8.11 -5.22
C LYS A 35 1.69 -8.96 -4.99
N LEU A 36 1.49 -10.28 -4.93
CA LEU A 36 2.55 -11.23 -4.70
C LEU A 36 2.97 -11.83 -6.04
N SER A 37 4.26 -11.94 -6.28
CA SER A 37 4.74 -12.53 -7.52
C SER A 37 4.39 -14.02 -7.57
N SER A 38 4.40 -14.59 -8.76
CA SER A 38 3.99 -15.98 -8.93
C SER A 38 4.90 -16.95 -8.19
N ASP A 39 6.16 -16.57 -7.95
CA ASP A 39 7.10 -17.42 -7.23
C ASP A 39 7.16 -17.08 -5.73
N ASP A 40 6.29 -16.20 -5.26
CA ASP A 40 6.21 -15.79 -3.86
C ASP A 40 7.46 -15.09 -3.34
N ARG A 41 8.31 -14.62 -4.21
CA ARG A 41 9.57 -14.00 -3.79
C ARG A 41 9.48 -12.49 -3.64
N ARG A 42 8.47 -11.87 -4.22
CA ARG A 42 8.31 -10.43 -4.17
C ARG A 42 6.88 -10.07 -3.91
N ALA A 43 6.65 -9.11 -3.04
CA ALA A 43 5.33 -8.58 -2.77
C ALA A 43 5.38 -7.07 -2.87
N ASP A 44 4.52 -6.51 -3.71
CA ASP A 44 4.42 -5.07 -3.88
C ASP A 44 3.19 -4.59 -3.13
N ILE A 45 3.38 -3.62 -2.24
CA ILE A 45 2.29 -3.02 -1.48
C ILE A 45 1.95 -1.70 -2.15
N TYR A 46 0.73 -1.58 -2.65
CA TYR A 46 0.28 -0.39 -3.34
C TYR A 46 -0.49 0.51 -2.39
N PHE A 47 -0.27 1.79 -2.51
CA PHE A 47 -0.89 2.76 -1.61
C PHE A 47 -1.16 4.09 -2.31
N THR A 48 -2.05 4.88 -1.73
CA THR A 48 -2.31 6.24 -2.20
C THR A 48 -2.04 7.20 -1.05
N VAL A 49 -1.79 8.46 -1.37
CA VAL A 49 -1.44 9.49 -0.41
C VAL A 49 -2.23 10.75 -0.69
N LEU A 50 -2.77 11.35 0.36
CA LEU A 50 -3.41 12.65 0.28
C LEU A 50 -2.77 13.56 1.31
N PRO A 51 -2.41 14.78 0.96
CA PRO A 51 -2.52 15.36 -0.38
C PRO A 51 -1.47 14.79 -1.34
N ASN A 52 -1.73 14.88 -2.61
CA ASN A 52 -0.84 14.29 -3.62
C ASN A 52 0.58 14.83 -3.56
N GLU A 53 0.75 16.04 -3.10
CA GLU A 53 2.09 16.64 -2.98
C GLU A 53 2.99 15.86 -2.03
N GLN A 54 2.41 15.04 -1.17
CA GLN A 54 3.18 14.25 -0.22
C GLN A 54 3.57 12.87 -0.77
N GLU A 55 3.14 12.54 -1.98
CA GLU A 55 3.39 11.19 -2.52
C GLU A 55 4.87 10.82 -2.53
N GLU A 56 5.69 11.71 -3.04
CA GLU A 56 7.11 11.40 -3.18
C GLU A 56 7.77 11.22 -1.81
N ALA A 57 7.44 12.12 -0.88
CA ALA A 57 8.02 12.04 0.46
C ALA A 57 7.59 10.76 1.17
N VAL A 58 6.32 10.39 1.03
CA VAL A 58 5.80 9.18 1.67
C VAL A 58 6.40 7.94 1.03
N GLU A 59 6.50 7.92 -0.30
CA GLU A 59 7.10 6.78 -0.97
C GLU A 59 8.53 6.57 -0.53
N THR A 60 9.31 7.65 -0.45
CA THR A 60 10.69 7.56 0.00
C THR A 60 10.76 7.04 1.44
N PHE A 61 9.88 7.54 2.30
CA PHE A 61 9.83 7.12 3.69
C PHE A 61 9.52 5.62 3.79
N LEU A 62 8.51 5.16 3.06
CA LEU A 62 8.13 3.76 3.14
C LEU A 62 9.18 2.84 2.54
N LYS A 63 9.85 3.27 1.47
CA LYS A 63 10.92 2.46 0.90
C LYS A 63 12.07 2.27 1.87
N ARG A 64 12.31 3.24 2.73
CA ARG A 64 13.34 3.10 3.76
C ARG A 64 12.90 2.17 4.88
N LYS A 65 11.60 1.92 5.00
CA LYS A 65 11.05 1.08 6.06
C LYS A 65 10.79 -0.36 5.62
N ARG A 66 11.23 -0.73 4.42
CA ARG A 66 10.93 -2.07 3.89
C ARG A 66 11.43 -3.20 4.78
N THR A 67 12.64 -3.08 5.30
CA THR A 67 13.19 -4.12 6.17
C THR A 67 12.43 -4.18 7.48
N GLU A 68 12.08 -3.02 8.03
CA GLU A 68 11.31 -2.98 9.26
C GLU A 68 9.93 -3.57 9.05
N PHE A 69 9.32 -3.31 7.90
CA PHE A 69 8.03 -3.91 7.59
C PHE A 69 8.14 -5.43 7.47
N ARG A 70 9.19 -5.92 6.84
CA ARG A 70 9.40 -7.35 6.73
C ARG A 70 9.51 -8.00 8.11
N ASP A 71 10.21 -7.34 9.02
CA ASP A 71 10.33 -7.82 10.40
C ASP A 71 8.98 -7.80 11.09
N PHE A 72 8.19 -6.77 10.85
CA PHE A 72 6.85 -6.66 11.40
C PHE A 72 5.98 -7.83 10.92
N VAL A 73 6.02 -8.13 9.63
CA VAL A 73 5.26 -9.24 9.06
C VAL A 73 5.73 -10.55 9.69
N LYS A 74 7.03 -10.72 9.85
CA LYS A 74 7.59 -11.92 10.43
C LYS A 74 7.05 -12.16 11.83
N LYS A 75 6.86 -11.09 12.60
CA LYS A 75 6.37 -11.21 13.96
C LYS A 75 4.87 -11.49 14.02
N HIS A 76 4.14 -11.10 12.99
CA HIS A 76 2.69 -11.18 13.01
C HIS A 76 2.12 -12.29 12.15
N THR A 77 2.95 -13.10 11.51
CA THR A 77 2.47 -14.22 10.72
C THR A 77 3.34 -15.44 10.98
N LYS A 78 2.83 -16.59 10.54
CA LYS A 78 3.60 -17.82 10.63
C LYS A 78 4.13 -18.24 9.26
N VAL A 79 4.17 -17.31 8.33
CA VAL A 79 4.69 -17.58 6.99
C VAL A 79 6.17 -17.89 7.10
N ARG A 80 6.57 -19.05 6.55
CA ARG A 80 7.94 -19.50 6.69
C ARG A 80 8.90 -18.72 5.85
N ILE A 81 8.52 -18.45 4.60
CA ILE A 81 9.36 -17.76 3.65
C ILE A 81 8.68 -16.46 3.33
N LEU A 82 9.31 -15.35 3.67
CA LEU A 82 8.76 -14.03 3.42
C LEU A 82 9.31 -13.49 2.11
N PRO A 83 8.46 -12.83 1.34
CA PRO A 83 8.94 -12.17 0.11
C PRO A 83 9.75 -10.92 0.45
N THR A 84 10.38 -10.37 -0.55
CA THR A 84 10.94 -9.02 -0.46
C THR A 84 9.80 -8.07 -0.71
N PHE A 85 9.60 -7.11 0.19
CA PHE A 85 8.51 -6.15 0.08
C PHE A 85 8.97 -4.86 -0.58
N ASP A 86 8.08 -4.25 -1.33
CA ASP A 86 8.30 -2.90 -1.84
C ASP A 86 7.00 -2.12 -1.69
N PHE A 87 7.11 -0.80 -1.66
CA PHE A 87 5.96 0.08 -1.55
C PHE A 87 5.89 0.94 -2.80
N LEU A 88 4.74 0.93 -3.46
CA LEU A 88 4.55 1.63 -4.73
C LEU A 88 3.26 2.43 -4.71
N ILE A 89 3.27 3.59 -5.34
CA ILE A 89 2.06 4.39 -5.49
C ILE A 89 1.09 3.63 -6.41
N ASP A 90 -0.16 3.52 -6.00
CA ASP A 90 -1.17 2.88 -6.82
C ASP A 90 -1.73 3.91 -7.79
N ARG A 91 -1.14 3.98 -8.96
CA ARG A 91 -1.51 4.99 -9.94
C ARG A 91 -2.90 4.77 -10.51
N GLY A 92 -3.33 3.52 -10.59
CA GLY A 92 -4.68 3.21 -11.05
C GLY A 92 -5.73 3.74 -10.09
N GLU A 93 -5.54 3.49 -8.79
CA GLU A 93 -6.47 3.96 -7.79
C GLU A 93 -6.42 5.48 -7.67
N ARG A 94 -5.23 6.06 -7.74
CA ARG A 94 -5.08 7.51 -7.70
C ARG A 94 -5.84 8.17 -8.85
N ASN A 95 -5.73 7.61 -10.05
CA ASN A 95 -6.45 8.14 -11.22
C ASN A 95 -7.94 7.98 -11.07
N ARG A 96 -8.39 6.88 -10.52
CA ARG A 96 -9.80 6.64 -10.30
C ARG A 96 -10.35 7.65 -9.30
N GLN A 97 -9.61 7.92 -8.23
CA GLN A 97 -10.01 8.90 -7.23
C GLN A 97 -10.12 10.29 -7.85
N ALA A 98 -9.18 10.65 -8.71
CA ALA A 98 -9.22 11.92 -9.40
C ALA A 98 -10.42 12.05 -10.32
N LEU A 99 -10.74 10.99 -11.04
CA LEU A 99 -11.89 10.98 -11.91
C LEU A 99 -13.20 11.09 -11.13
N ASP A 100 -13.29 10.38 -10.02
CA ASP A 100 -14.46 10.44 -9.16
C ASP A 100 -14.64 11.86 -8.61
N ALA A 101 -13.57 12.48 -8.19
CA ALA A 101 -13.63 13.83 -7.69
C ALA A 101 -14.08 14.81 -8.78
N LEU A 102 -13.59 14.64 -9.99
CA LEU A 102 -14.01 15.48 -11.07
C LEU A 102 -15.46 15.27 -11.40
N SER A 103 -15.91 14.02 -11.44
CA SER A 103 -17.28 13.73 -11.71
C SER A 103 -18.20 14.32 -10.69
N ASN A 104 -17.85 14.18 -9.42
CA ASN A 104 -18.69 14.69 -8.38
C ASN A 104 -18.62 16.19 -8.28
N GLY A 105 -17.46 16.76 -8.47
CA GLY A 105 -17.29 18.17 -8.33
C GLY A 105 -17.82 18.93 -9.45
N ASP A 106 -17.85 18.32 -10.61
CA ASP A 106 -18.29 18.98 -11.68
C ASP A 106 -19.48 18.82 -12.04
N SER A 107 -20.04 18.05 -11.54
CA SER A 107 -21.24 17.80 -11.88
C SER A 107 -21.95 18.88 -12.27
N PRO A 108 -21.67 19.62 -12.28
CA PRO A 108 -22.32 20.64 -12.59
C PRO A 108 -22.61 20.78 -13.84
N LEU A 109 -22.22 20.24 -14.23
CA LEU A 109 -22.51 20.31 -15.30
C LEU A 109 -23.69 20.28 -15.42
N GLU A 110 -23.88 20.07 -14.67
CA GLU A 110 -24.84 20.10 -14.63
C GLU A 110 -25.33 20.79 -14.21
#